data_18e4b468a0e5e827fca189d8a909f286
#
_entry.id   18e4b468a0e5e827fca189d8a909f286
#
_cell.length_a   1.000
_cell.length_b   1.000
_cell.length_c   1.000
_cell.angle_alpha   90.00
_cell.angle_beta   90.00
_cell.angle_gamma   90.00
#
_symmetry.space_group_name_H-M   'P 1'
#
loop_
_entity.id
_entity.type
_entity.pdbx_description
1 polymer ?
#
loop_
_entity_poly.entity_id
_entity_poly.type
_entity_poly.pdbx_seq_one_letter_code
_entity_poly.pdbx_strand_id
1 'polypeptide(L)'
;MNRIFGLFPKPSPIKPESRVYDLKERLDWGEPALSIVDIRDRADFNEGRITGAISIPAATLLDTAARCFELDRDLYLYGNSDEEATAAADQLRAAGYTGVSVLRGGVAAWKAAGFPVEMASGVAV
;
A
#
# COMPACT_ATOMS: atom_id res chain seq x y z
N MET A 1 -0.18 -32.92 3.57
CA MET A 1 0.01 -32.35 4.00
C MET A 1 0.91 -31.89 4.34
N ASN A 2 1.00 -31.47 4.35
CA ASN A 2 1.93 -31.00 4.70
C ASN A 2 1.98 -30.57 6.01
N ARG A 3 2.48 -31.23 6.88
CA ARG A 3 2.53 -31.10 8.21
C ARG A 3 3.47 -30.18 8.67
N ILE A 4 4.57 -29.98 7.99
CA ILE A 4 5.51 -28.92 8.27
C ILE A 4 4.80 -27.60 8.28
N PHE A 5 3.84 -27.43 7.40
CA PHE A 5 3.05 -26.21 7.34
C PHE A 5 2.18 -26.03 8.57
N GLY A 6 1.89 -27.09 9.28
CA GLY A 6 1.14 -26.98 10.52
C GLY A 6 1.95 -26.37 11.65
N LEU A 7 3.27 -26.39 11.54
CA LEU A 7 4.15 -25.81 12.55
C LEU A 7 4.31 -24.30 12.37
N PHE A 8 4.03 -23.79 11.19
CA PHE A 8 4.19 -22.37 10.86
C PHE A 8 2.86 -21.86 10.35
N PRO A 9 2.06 -21.23 11.21
CA PRO A 9 0.77 -20.74 10.78
C PRO A 9 0.93 -19.74 9.64
N LYS A 10 0.05 -19.85 8.67
CA LYS A 10 0.02 -18.89 7.58
C LYS A 10 -0.38 -17.54 8.12
N PRO A 11 0.23 -16.46 7.64
CA PRO A 11 -0.25 -15.12 7.97
C PRO A 11 -1.70 -14.97 7.51
N SER A 12 -2.47 -14.23 8.24
CA SER A 12 -3.83 -13.90 7.82
C SER A 12 -3.79 -13.17 6.49
N PRO A 13 -4.73 -13.45 5.58
CA PRO A 13 -4.80 -12.68 4.33
C PRO A 13 -4.97 -11.20 4.65
N ILE A 14 -4.40 -10.37 3.79
CA ILE A 14 -4.58 -8.93 3.91
C ILE A 14 -6.05 -8.59 3.67
N LYS A 15 -6.57 -7.66 4.47
CA LYS A 15 -7.97 -7.26 4.34
C LYS A 15 -8.17 -6.34 3.15
N PRO A 16 -9.39 -6.28 2.57
CA PRO A 16 -9.68 -5.36 1.47
C PRO A 16 -9.43 -3.89 1.83
N GLU A 17 -9.59 -3.55 3.11
CA GLU A 17 -9.32 -2.22 3.64
C GLU A 17 -8.49 -2.35 4.90
N SER A 18 -7.57 -1.41 5.10
CA SER A 18 -6.70 -1.39 6.27
C SER A 18 -6.67 0.00 6.86
N ARG A 19 -6.44 0.06 8.17
CA ARG A 19 -6.19 1.32 8.84
C ARG A 19 -4.70 1.62 8.81
N VAL A 20 -4.34 2.88 8.98
CA VAL A 20 -2.92 3.25 9.02
C VAL A 20 -2.16 2.51 10.12
N TYR A 21 -2.83 2.20 11.23
CA TYR A 21 -2.23 1.44 12.33
C TYR A 21 -1.86 0.02 11.90
N ASP A 22 -2.67 -0.61 11.08
CA ASP A 22 -2.42 -1.97 10.60
C ASP A 22 -1.14 -2.02 9.77
N LEU A 23 -0.96 -1.04 8.88
CA LEU A 23 0.24 -0.95 8.07
C LEU A 23 1.47 -0.62 8.93
N LYS A 24 1.32 0.35 9.85
CA LYS A 24 2.43 0.75 10.72
C LYS A 24 2.95 -0.42 11.54
N GLU A 25 2.04 -1.26 12.03
CA GLU A 25 2.41 -2.45 12.78
C GLU A 25 3.27 -3.39 11.94
N ARG A 26 2.86 -3.64 10.70
CA ARG A 26 3.66 -4.51 9.81
C ARG A 26 5.04 -3.92 9.53
N LEU A 27 5.12 -2.60 9.32
CA LEU A 27 6.39 -1.93 9.08
C LEU A 27 7.30 -2.02 10.31
N ASP A 28 6.73 -1.85 11.49
CA ASP A 28 7.49 -1.92 12.74
C ASP A 28 8.01 -3.33 13.01
N TRP A 29 7.27 -4.35 12.59
CA TRP A 29 7.72 -5.74 12.72
C TRP A 29 8.72 -6.14 11.64
N GLY A 30 8.99 -5.26 10.66
CA GLY A 30 9.97 -5.52 9.63
C GLY A 30 9.53 -6.52 8.58
N GLU A 31 8.23 -6.64 8.33
CA GLU A 31 7.72 -7.54 7.29
C GLU A 31 8.05 -6.99 5.91
N PRO A 32 8.84 -7.73 5.11
CA PRO A 32 9.35 -7.17 3.86
C PRO A 32 8.45 -7.36 2.64
N ALA A 33 7.45 -8.21 2.72
CA ALA A 33 6.70 -8.64 1.54
C ALA A 33 5.48 -7.76 1.28
N LEU A 34 5.67 -6.45 1.31
CA LEU A 34 4.59 -5.53 1.01
C LEU A 34 5.12 -4.31 0.25
N SER A 35 4.23 -3.63 -0.46
CA SER A 35 4.51 -2.34 -1.08
C SER A 35 3.38 -1.37 -0.77
N ILE A 36 3.75 -0.11 -0.61
CA ILE A 36 2.80 0.98 -0.38
C ILE A 36 2.75 1.79 -1.67
N VAL A 37 1.57 1.92 -2.26
CA VAL A 37 1.41 2.55 -3.57
C VAL A 37 0.57 3.81 -3.44
N ASP A 38 1.17 4.93 -3.80
CA ASP A 38 0.51 6.22 -3.86
C ASP A 38 0.03 6.43 -5.28
N ILE A 39 -1.28 6.45 -5.49
CA ILE A 39 -1.86 6.56 -6.83
C ILE A 39 -2.23 7.99 -7.22
N ARG A 40 -1.83 8.96 -6.40
CA ARG A 40 -2.07 10.38 -6.69
C ARG A 40 -1.09 10.85 -7.78
N ASP A 41 -1.31 12.07 -8.24
CA ASP A 41 -0.37 12.70 -9.18
C ASP A 41 1.00 12.84 -8.53
N ARG A 42 2.03 12.84 -9.36
CA ARG A 42 3.41 12.93 -8.88
C ARG A 42 3.65 14.20 -8.06
N ALA A 43 2.98 15.29 -8.39
CA ALA A 43 3.13 16.53 -7.66
C ALA A 43 2.66 16.37 -6.19
N ASP A 44 1.54 15.70 -5.99
CA ASP A 44 1.04 15.43 -4.64
C ASP A 44 1.97 14.50 -3.88
N PHE A 45 2.46 13.46 -4.54
CA PHE A 45 3.44 12.54 -3.98
C PHE A 45 4.69 13.29 -3.51
N ASN A 46 5.16 14.22 -4.32
CA ASN A 46 6.36 14.99 -4.01
C ASN A 46 6.18 15.92 -2.83
N GLU A 47 4.97 16.44 -2.62
CA GLU A 47 4.68 17.33 -1.50
C GLU A 47 4.61 16.61 -0.16
N GLY A 48 4.22 15.35 -0.19
CA GLY A 48 4.14 14.58 1.06
C GLY A 48 3.56 13.21 0.81
N ARG A 49 4.23 12.18 1.31
CA ARG A 49 3.82 10.79 1.12
C ARG A 49 4.12 9.99 2.37
N ILE A 50 3.48 8.85 2.47
CA ILE A 50 3.82 7.88 3.51
C ILE A 50 5.24 7.40 3.27
N THR A 51 6.05 7.32 4.30
CA THR A 51 7.42 6.83 4.21
C THR A 51 7.46 5.46 3.54
N GLY A 52 8.27 5.35 2.51
CA GLY A 52 8.41 4.10 1.76
C GLY A 52 7.41 3.92 0.63
N ALA A 53 6.49 4.87 0.42
CA ALA A 53 5.52 4.76 -0.65
C ALA A 53 6.17 4.92 -2.02
N ILE A 54 5.62 4.20 -3.00
CA ILE A 54 6.03 4.26 -4.40
C ILE A 54 4.97 5.05 -5.14
N SER A 55 5.39 5.98 -6.00
CA SER A 55 4.48 6.75 -6.81
C SER A 55 4.11 5.97 -8.07
N ILE A 56 2.84 5.59 -8.19
CA ILE A 56 2.30 4.98 -9.40
C ILE A 56 0.93 5.63 -9.64
N PRO A 57 0.87 6.71 -10.42
CA PRO A 57 -0.40 7.37 -10.69
C PRO A 57 -1.44 6.40 -11.24
N ALA A 58 -2.70 6.64 -10.89
CA ALA A 58 -3.79 5.73 -11.24
C ALA A 58 -3.85 5.43 -12.74
N ALA A 59 -3.52 6.41 -13.58
CA ALA A 59 -3.59 6.25 -15.03
C ALA A 59 -2.66 5.17 -15.58
N THR A 60 -1.55 4.90 -14.89
CA THR A 60 -0.57 3.91 -15.33
C THR A 60 -0.47 2.72 -14.39
N LEU A 61 -1.39 2.61 -13.46
CA LEU A 61 -1.30 1.63 -12.38
C LEU A 61 -1.19 0.20 -12.88
N LEU A 62 -2.09 -0.23 -13.75
CA LEU A 62 -2.11 -1.62 -14.21
C LEU A 62 -0.83 -2.00 -14.97
N ASP A 63 -0.39 -1.14 -15.88
CA ASP A 63 0.81 -1.42 -16.68
C ASP A 63 2.04 -1.47 -15.79
N THR A 64 2.16 -0.54 -14.87
CA THR A 64 3.33 -0.48 -13.99
C THR A 64 3.33 -1.64 -13.00
N ALA A 65 2.16 -1.96 -12.43
CA ALA A 65 2.05 -3.07 -11.50
C ALA A 65 2.44 -4.39 -12.17
N ALA A 66 2.04 -4.58 -13.41
CA ALA A 66 2.35 -5.81 -14.15
C ALA A 66 3.86 -6.00 -14.32
N ARG A 67 4.62 -4.92 -14.36
CA ARG A 67 6.08 -4.99 -14.47
C ARG A 67 6.80 -5.04 -13.14
N CYS A 68 6.17 -4.58 -12.07
CA CYS A 68 6.85 -4.38 -10.79
C CYS A 68 6.46 -5.36 -9.70
N PHE A 69 5.24 -5.89 -9.74
CA PHE A 69 4.70 -6.67 -8.63
C PHE A 69 4.21 -8.03 -9.07
N GLU A 70 4.50 -9.04 -8.27
CA GLU A 70 3.92 -10.35 -8.44
C GLU A 70 2.46 -10.33 -7.96
N LEU A 71 1.65 -11.23 -8.50
CA LEU A 71 0.21 -11.24 -8.24
C LEU A 71 -0.15 -11.51 -6.78
N ASP A 72 0.73 -12.13 -6.03
CA ASP A 72 0.50 -12.44 -4.62
C ASP A 72 1.16 -11.47 -3.65
N ARG A 73 1.76 -10.39 -4.16
CA ARG A 73 2.37 -9.40 -3.29
C ARG A 73 1.31 -8.57 -2.60
N ASP A 74 1.52 -8.28 -1.33
CA ASP A 74 0.62 -7.41 -0.57
C ASP A 74 0.84 -5.96 -0.97
N LEU A 75 -0.24 -5.31 -1.40
CA LEU A 75 -0.22 -3.93 -1.86
C LEU A 75 -1.18 -3.09 -1.04
N TYR A 76 -0.66 -2.02 -0.44
CA TYR A 76 -1.47 -1.04 0.26
C TYR A 76 -1.58 0.19 -0.63
N LEU A 77 -2.80 0.52 -1.04
CA LEU A 77 -3.05 1.65 -1.94
C LEU A 77 -3.69 2.81 -1.21
N TYR A 78 -3.27 4.01 -1.53
CA TYR A 78 -3.98 5.20 -1.11
C TYR A 78 -3.96 6.25 -2.22
N GLY A 79 -4.99 7.09 -2.24
CA GLY A 79 -5.15 8.15 -3.22
C GLY A 79 -5.54 9.45 -2.54
N ASN A 80 -6.19 10.34 -3.27
CA ASN A 80 -6.74 11.57 -2.71
C ASN A 80 -8.02 11.30 -1.91
N SER A 81 -8.69 10.19 -2.20
CA SER A 81 -9.88 9.77 -1.46
C SER A 81 -9.90 8.25 -1.39
N ASP A 82 -10.66 7.73 -0.44
CA ASP A 82 -10.83 6.29 -0.31
C ASP A 82 -11.59 5.71 -1.50
N GLU A 83 -12.51 6.47 -2.09
CA GLU A 83 -13.22 6.05 -3.30
C GLU A 83 -12.27 5.85 -4.47
N GLU A 84 -11.35 6.79 -4.66
CA GLU A 84 -10.34 6.69 -5.72
C GLU A 84 -9.45 5.47 -5.51
N ALA A 85 -9.00 5.27 -4.29
CA ALA A 85 -8.16 4.13 -3.96
C ALA A 85 -8.92 2.81 -4.12
N THR A 86 -10.20 2.79 -3.77
CA THR A 86 -11.04 1.60 -3.91
C THR A 86 -11.21 1.23 -5.38
N ALA A 87 -11.46 2.22 -6.24
CA ALA A 87 -11.59 1.97 -7.68
C ALA A 87 -10.29 1.38 -8.25
N ALA A 88 -9.16 1.90 -7.83
CA ALA A 88 -7.85 1.38 -8.26
C ALA A 88 -7.61 -0.03 -7.75
N ALA A 89 -7.97 -0.29 -6.50
CA ALA A 89 -7.83 -1.63 -5.91
C ALA A 89 -8.68 -2.65 -6.65
N ASP A 90 -9.90 -2.26 -7.03
CA ASP A 90 -10.78 -3.14 -7.79
C ASP A 90 -10.19 -3.49 -9.15
N GLN A 91 -9.54 -2.54 -9.81
CA GLN A 91 -8.86 -2.80 -11.08
C GLN A 91 -7.74 -3.81 -10.91
N LEU A 92 -6.94 -3.68 -9.86
CA LEU A 92 -5.87 -4.62 -9.58
C LEU A 92 -6.41 -6.01 -9.27
N ARG A 93 -7.46 -6.10 -8.48
CA ARG A 93 -8.07 -7.39 -8.16
C ARG A 93 -8.61 -8.06 -9.40
N ALA A 94 -9.25 -7.30 -10.29
CA ALA A 94 -9.75 -7.83 -11.56
C ALA A 94 -8.61 -8.32 -12.45
N ALA A 95 -7.42 -7.77 -12.29
CA ALA A 95 -6.23 -8.20 -13.04
C ALA A 95 -5.51 -9.38 -12.39
N GLY A 96 -6.01 -9.90 -11.27
CA GLY A 96 -5.47 -11.10 -10.63
C GLY A 96 -4.65 -10.88 -9.38
N TYR A 97 -4.49 -9.64 -8.93
CA TYR A 97 -3.76 -9.36 -7.69
C TYR A 97 -4.61 -9.78 -6.50
N THR A 98 -4.05 -10.60 -5.60
CA THR A 98 -4.79 -11.22 -4.52
C THR A 98 -4.62 -10.52 -3.17
N GLY A 99 -3.60 -9.70 -3.02
CA GLY A 99 -3.28 -9.06 -1.74
C GLY A 99 -3.40 -7.54 -1.80
N VAL A 100 -4.55 -7.01 -2.22
CA VAL A 100 -4.72 -5.56 -2.37
C VAL A 100 -5.58 -5.02 -1.25
N SER A 101 -5.09 -4.00 -0.57
CA SER A 101 -5.80 -3.33 0.51
C SER A 101 -5.82 -1.83 0.30
N VAL A 102 -6.98 -1.23 0.51
CA VAL A 102 -7.11 0.23 0.52
C VAL A 102 -6.70 0.73 1.89
N LEU A 103 -5.72 1.63 1.93
CA LEU A 103 -5.29 2.26 3.18
C LEU A 103 -6.19 3.46 3.45
N ARG A 104 -7.12 3.29 4.37
CA ARG A 104 -8.14 4.28 4.64
C ARG A 104 -7.54 5.57 5.18
N GLY A 105 -8.01 6.67 4.63
CA GLY A 105 -7.56 8.00 5.01
C GLY A 105 -6.21 8.41 4.45
N GLY A 106 -5.48 7.47 3.85
CA GLY A 106 -4.22 7.74 3.14
C GLY A 106 -3.20 8.53 3.95
N VAL A 107 -2.52 9.45 3.27
CA VAL A 107 -1.45 10.21 3.91
C VAL A 107 -1.98 11.12 5.01
N ALA A 108 -3.22 11.62 4.90
CA ALA A 108 -3.79 12.49 5.94
C ALA A 108 -3.97 11.73 7.26
N ALA A 109 -4.51 10.52 7.20
CA ALA A 109 -4.69 9.69 8.38
C ALA A 109 -3.35 9.27 8.97
N TRP A 110 -2.39 8.93 8.11
CA TRP A 110 -1.04 8.55 8.51
C TRP A 110 -0.38 9.69 9.30
N LYS A 111 -0.45 10.88 8.73
CA LYS A 111 0.12 12.08 9.35
C LYS A 111 -0.59 12.43 10.65
N ALA A 112 -1.92 12.33 10.67
CA ALA A 112 -2.70 12.62 11.87
C ALA A 112 -2.37 11.66 13.02
N ALA A 113 -1.96 10.44 12.71
CA ALA A 113 -1.54 9.46 13.71
C ALA A 113 -0.10 9.73 14.21
N GLY A 114 0.59 10.72 13.63
CA GLY A 114 1.95 11.04 14.02
C GLY A 114 3.01 10.17 13.37
N PHE A 115 2.66 9.43 12.33
CA PHE A 115 3.60 8.56 11.63
C PHE A 115 4.41 9.34 10.61
N PRO A 116 5.64 8.90 10.29
CA PRO A 116 6.56 9.71 9.47
C PRO A 116 6.13 9.81 8.01
N VAL A 117 6.26 11.02 7.48
CA VAL A 117 6.03 11.31 6.06
C VAL A 117 7.32 11.75 5.41
N GLU A 118 7.40 11.58 4.10
CA GLU A 118 8.56 12.00 3.30
C GLU A 118 8.15 13.06 2.29
N MET A 119 9.11 13.85 1.86
CA MET A 119 8.93 14.88 0.83
C MET A 119 10.05 14.74 -0.19
N ALA A 120 9.79 15.18 -1.42
CA ALA A 120 10.74 15.04 -2.52
C ALA A 120 12.09 15.70 -2.25
N SER A 121 12.09 16.80 -1.50
CA SER A 121 13.33 17.51 -1.16
C SER A 121 14.20 16.72 -0.18
N GLY A 122 13.67 15.67 0.42
CA GLY A 122 14.38 14.93 1.45
C GLY A 122 14.50 15.68 2.77
N VAL A 123 13.92 16.87 2.84
CA VAL A 123 13.96 17.67 4.05
C VAL A 123 12.60 17.62 4.69
N ALA A 124 12.47 16.73 5.65
CA ALA A 124 11.28 16.69 6.47
C ALA A 124 11.47 17.72 7.56
N VAL A 125 10.74 18.77 7.47
CA VAL A 125 10.79 19.79 8.50
C VAL A 125 9.60 19.65 9.39
#